data_74b7094f4ab38b91decce6ab1fed322c
#
_entry.id   74b7094f4ab38b91decce6ab1fed322c
#
_cell.length_a   1.000
_cell.length_b   1.000
_cell.length_c   1.000
_cell.angle_alpha   90.00
_cell.angle_beta   90.00
_cell.angle_gamma   90.00
#
_symmetry.space_group_name_H-M   'P 1'
#
loop_
_entity.id
_entity.type
_entity.pdbx_description
1 polymer ?
#
loop_
_entity_poly.entity_id
_entity_poly.type
_entity_poly.pdbx_seq_one_letter_code
_entity_poly.pdbx_strand_id
1 'polypeptide(L)'
;IFDKKSSVLPSFNVEDCFKYFTRTLARFQPNKVFQIPNWIPKLSDPKVQFNLDPPTYQHITNVIRKMKSSGSPCPLDQLSIICFKRCPYLRTYLTELIRCVWLSGNVPSEWKRACTILIHKKGNTNDPANFRPITLESIPLKVYTSCLRNTIYSFLASNDFIEQNIQKGFTPNLS
;
A
#
# COMPACT_ATOMS: atom_id res chain seq x y z
N ILE A 1 1.32 18.30 -0.12
CA ILE A 1 0.95 19.64 0.36
C ILE A 1 -0.41 19.46 0.97
N PHE A 2 -0.47 19.16 2.26
CA PHE A 2 -1.70 19.39 3.00
C PHE A 2 -1.80 20.90 3.09
N ASP A 3 -2.90 21.45 2.56
CA ASP A 3 -3.26 22.85 2.78
C ASP A 3 -3.01 23.15 4.26
N LYS A 4 -2.37 24.28 4.56
CA LYS A 4 -2.19 24.81 5.92
C LYS A 4 -3.54 25.24 6.56
N LYS A 5 -4.62 24.51 6.29
CA LYS A 5 -5.79 24.50 7.15
C LYS A 5 -5.33 23.87 8.44
N SER A 6 -5.34 24.65 9.51
CA SER A 6 -5.02 24.29 10.87
C SER A 6 -5.31 22.79 11.10
N SER A 7 -4.25 22.00 11.27
CA SER A 7 -4.40 20.59 11.58
C SER A 7 -5.12 20.51 12.92
N VAL A 8 -6.39 20.17 12.89
CA VAL A 8 -7.18 19.95 14.11
C VAL A 8 -6.55 18.77 14.81
N LEU A 9 -5.93 19.02 15.95
CA LEU A 9 -5.29 18.00 16.75
C LEU A 9 -6.34 17.18 17.53
N PRO A 10 -6.12 15.87 17.70
CA PRO A 10 -6.96 15.05 18.55
C PRO A 10 -6.86 15.51 20.01
N SER A 11 -7.99 15.54 20.71
CA SER A 11 -8.07 15.85 22.14
C SER A 11 -8.08 14.59 23.03
N PHE A 12 -8.04 13.39 22.43
CA PHE A 12 -7.92 12.11 23.12
C PHE A 12 -6.45 11.67 23.23
N ASN A 13 -6.15 10.81 24.20
CA ASN A 13 -4.80 10.28 24.39
C ASN A 13 -4.49 9.11 23.42
N VAL A 14 -3.21 8.72 23.36
CA VAL A 14 -2.74 7.64 22.46
C VAL A 14 -3.36 6.30 22.82
N GLU A 15 -3.62 6.04 24.11
CA GLU A 15 -4.19 4.78 24.58
C GLU A 15 -5.64 4.61 24.11
N ASP A 16 -6.47 5.65 24.21
CA ASP A 16 -7.86 5.64 23.72
C ASP A 16 -7.89 5.45 22.20
N CYS A 17 -6.98 6.11 21.49
CA CYS A 17 -6.78 5.94 20.06
C CYS A 17 -6.46 4.47 19.72
N PHE A 18 -5.48 3.90 20.41
CA PHE A 18 -5.07 2.51 20.21
C PHE A 18 -6.21 1.52 20.49
N LYS A 19 -6.91 1.67 21.62
CA LYS A 19 -8.06 0.83 21.98
C LYS A 19 -9.16 0.89 20.91
N TYR A 20 -9.50 2.10 20.46
CA TYR A 20 -10.53 2.29 19.42
C TYR A 20 -10.16 1.61 18.12
N PHE A 21 -8.98 1.91 17.56
CA PHE A 21 -8.59 1.35 16.27
C PHE A 21 -8.30 -0.14 16.33
N THR A 22 -7.72 -0.63 17.41
CA THR A 22 -7.56 -2.08 17.62
C THR A 22 -8.91 -2.80 17.63
N ARG A 23 -9.88 -2.30 18.38
CA ARG A 23 -11.23 -2.87 18.40
C ARG A 23 -11.93 -2.82 17.04
N THR A 24 -11.72 -1.73 16.30
CA THR A 24 -12.39 -1.50 15.00
C THR A 24 -11.75 -2.32 13.87
N LEU A 25 -10.41 -2.46 13.88
CA LEU A 25 -9.66 -3.09 12.82
C LEU A 25 -9.30 -4.55 13.10
N ALA A 26 -9.13 -4.93 14.37
CA ALA A 26 -8.78 -6.28 14.77
C ALA A 26 -10.01 -7.20 14.83
N ARG A 27 -10.67 -7.41 13.70
CA ARG A 27 -11.66 -8.48 13.53
C ARG A 27 -11.00 -9.84 13.28
N PHE A 28 -9.74 -10.00 13.68
CA PHE A 28 -9.05 -11.26 13.50
C PHE A 28 -9.67 -12.33 14.42
N GLN A 29 -10.32 -13.30 13.83
CA GLN A 29 -10.79 -14.51 14.50
C GLN A 29 -9.81 -15.64 14.14
N PRO A 30 -8.84 -15.97 15.01
CA PRO A 30 -7.73 -16.88 14.68
C PRO A 30 -8.20 -18.31 14.32
N ASN A 31 -9.40 -18.68 14.70
CA ASN A 31 -9.95 -20.03 14.48
C ASN A 31 -11.02 -20.08 13.38
N LYS A 32 -11.25 -19.00 12.62
CA LYS A 32 -12.23 -19.03 11.55
C LYS A 32 -11.59 -19.55 10.28
N VAL A 33 -11.86 -20.80 9.93
CA VAL A 33 -11.54 -21.34 8.61
C VAL A 33 -12.41 -20.61 7.59
N PHE A 34 -11.78 -19.85 6.70
CA PHE A 34 -12.50 -19.22 5.58
C PHE A 34 -12.85 -20.31 4.56
N GLN A 35 -14.15 -20.54 4.38
CA GLN A 35 -14.64 -21.38 3.30
C GLN A 35 -15.20 -20.47 2.19
N ILE A 36 -14.77 -20.71 0.98
CA ILE A 36 -15.32 -20.01 -0.18
C ILE A 36 -16.77 -20.50 -0.33
N PRO A 37 -17.77 -19.60 -0.28
CA PRO A 37 -19.16 -19.98 -0.44
C PRO A 37 -19.41 -20.67 -1.77
N ASN A 38 -20.26 -21.71 -1.80
CA ASN A 38 -20.54 -22.48 -3.02
C ASN A 38 -21.18 -21.67 -4.16
N TRP A 39 -21.76 -20.50 -3.84
CA TRP A 39 -22.34 -19.61 -4.84
C TRP A 39 -21.30 -18.75 -5.57
N ILE A 40 -20.05 -18.70 -5.08
CA ILE A 40 -18.97 -18.04 -5.80
C ILE A 40 -18.51 -18.95 -6.93
N PRO A 41 -18.65 -18.55 -8.21
CA PRO A 41 -18.22 -19.37 -9.32
C PRO A 41 -16.71 -19.59 -9.28
N LYS A 42 -16.27 -20.79 -9.61
CA LYS A 42 -14.86 -21.05 -9.85
C LYS A 42 -14.41 -20.29 -11.08
N LEU A 43 -13.29 -19.60 -10.97
CA LEU A 43 -12.67 -18.99 -12.14
C LEU A 43 -12.22 -20.09 -13.11
N SER A 44 -12.27 -19.78 -14.41
CA SER A 44 -11.66 -20.63 -15.44
C SER A 44 -10.15 -20.72 -15.26
N ASP A 45 -9.54 -21.75 -15.84
CA ASP A 45 -8.09 -21.83 -15.87
C ASP A 45 -7.49 -20.61 -16.58
N PRO A 46 -6.37 -20.07 -16.07
CA PRO A 46 -5.78 -18.86 -16.62
C PRO A 46 -5.26 -19.11 -18.04
N LYS A 47 -5.60 -18.23 -18.97
CA LYS A 47 -5.09 -18.22 -20.35
C LYS A 47 -3.60 -17.88 -20.38
N VAL A 48 -3.18 -17.00 -19.47
CA VAL A 48 -1.80 -16.52 -19.32
C VAL A 48 -1.33 -16.87 -17.92
N GLN A 49 -0.16 -17.51 -17.83
CA GLN A 49 0.44 -17.88 -16.54
C GLN A 49 0.92 -16.63 -15.78
N PHE A 50 0.91 -16.73 -14.46
CA PHE A 50 1.43 -15.67 -13.59
C PHE A 50 2.94 -15.53 -13.76
N ASN A 51 3.40 -14.30 -14.04
CA ASN A 51 4.83 -14.03 -14.16
C ASN A 51 5.47 -13.88 -12.77
N LEU A 52 6.39 -14.76 -12.44
CA LEU A 52 7.16 -14.76 -11.19
C LEU A 52 8.51 -14.03 -11.30
N ASP A 53 8.86 -13.54 -12.49
CA ASP A 53 10.13 -12.85 -12.69
C ASP A 53 10.23 -11.59 -11.82
N PRO A 54 11.40 -11.33 -11.21
CA PRO A 54 11.60 -10.12 -10.44
C PRO A 54 11.54 -8.88 -11.35
N PRO A 55 11.06 -7.73 -10.81
CA PRO A 55 10.96 -6.51 -11.60
C PRO A 55 12.33 -6.04 -12.09
N THR A 56 12.36 -5.54 -13.33
CA THR A 56 13.55 -4.95 -13.92
C THR A 56 13.81 -3.54 -13.38
N TYR A 57 15.04 -3.04 -13.54
CA TYR A 57 15.38 -1.64 -13.26
C TYR A 57 14.42 -0.65 -13.95
N GLN A 58 14.03 -0.95 -15.19
CA GLN A 58 13.11 -0.10 -15.95
C GLN A 58 11.71 -0.09 -15.33
N HIS A 59 11.21 -1.25 -14.90
CA HIS A 59 9.91 -1.35 -14.21
C HIS A 59 9.90 -0.52 -12.92
N ILE A 60 10.93 -0.68 -12.09
CA ILE A 60 11.09 0.05 -10.83
C ILE A 60 11.21 1.56 -11.08
N THR A 61 12.02 1.95 -12.08
CA THR A 61 12.17 3.36 -12.47
C THR A 61 10.83 3.97 -12.90
N ASN A 62 10.03 3.25 -13.66
CA ASN A 62 8.70 3.70 -14.09
C ASN A 62 7.75 3.87 -12.91
N VAL A 63 7.77 2.96 -11.94
CA VAL A 63 7.00 3.09 -10.69
C VAL A 63 7.42 4.34 -9.93
N ILE A 64 8.73 4.55 -9.72
CA ILE A 64 9.27 5.71 -9.01
C ILE A 64 8.88 7.03 -9.70
N ARG A 65 8.97 7.09 -11.02
CA ARG A 65 8.61 8.30 -11.80
C ARG A 65 7.13 8.68 -11.64
N LYS A 66 6.23 7.70 -11.58
CA LYS A 66 4.78 7.92 -11.42
C LYS A 66 4.39 8.36 -10.01
N MET A 67 5.20 8.09 -8.99
CA MET A 67 4.91 8.54 -7.63
C MET A 67 4.92 10.06 -7.51
N LYS A 68 3.98 10.64 -6.75
CA LYS A 68 3.93 12.09 -6.50
C LYS A 68 5.14 12.54 -5.70
N SER A 69 5.82 13.60 -6.17
CA SER A 69 7.00 14.17 -5.48
C SER A 69 6.65 14.93 -4.20
N SER A 70 5.42 15.40 -4.08
CA SER A 70 4.89 16.13 -2.91
C SER A 70 4.38 15.22 -1.78
N GLY A 71 4.56 13.89 -1.90
CA GLY A 71 4.15 12.98 -0.85
C GLY A 71 4.99 13.14 0.42
N SER A 72 4.35 13.12 1.60
CA SER A 72 5.05 13.14 2.87
C SER A 72 5.89 11.86 3.04
N PRO A 73 7.15 11.98 3.46
CA PRO A 73 7.98 10.83 3.79
C PRO A 73 7.42 10.09 5.01
N CYS A 74 7.78 8.83 5.15
CA CYS A 74 7.51 8.10 6.38
C CYS A 74 8.34 8.70 7.53
N PRO A 75 7.75 9.02 8.68
CA PRO A 75 8.49 9.59 9.82
C PRO A 75 9.60 8.69 10.37
N LEU A 76 9.54 7.38 10.09
CA LEU A 76 10.51 6.40 10.60
C LEU A 76 11.86 6.45 9.87
N ASP A 77 11.87 6.73 8.57
CA ASP A 77 13.08 6.77 7.74
C ASP A 77 13.34 8.15 7.11
N GLN A 78 12.32 9.00 7.06
CA GLN A 78 12.33 10.34 6.47
C GLN A 78 12.82 10.38 5.00
N LEU A 79 12.83 9.23 4.32
CA LEU A 79 13.25 9.14 2.93
C LEU A 79 12.18 9.71 1.99
N SER A 80 12.60 10.70 1.20
CA SER A 80 11.73 11.27 0.16
C SER A 80 11.88 10.51 -1.14
N ILE A 81 10.77 10.35 -1.87
CA ILE A 81 10.77 9.81 -3.25
C ILE A 81 11.67 10.62 -4.19
N ILE A 82 11.90 11.90 -3.89
CA ILE A 82 12.77 12.78 -4.68
C ILE A 82 14.20 12.24 -4.72
N CYS A 83 14.70 11.65 -3.63
CA CYS A 83 16.03 11.04 -3.58
C CYS A 83 16.16 9.96 -4.67
N PHE A 84 15.18 9.08 -4.77
CA PHE A 84 15.16 8.02 -5.78
C PHE A 84 14.90 8.54 -7.20
N LYS A 85 14.15 9.63 -7.37
CA LYS A 85 13.93 10.26 -8.68
C LYS A 85 15.19 10.90 -9.24
N ARG A 86 16.01 11.52 -8.40
CA ARG A 86 17.17 12.30 -8.82
C ARG A 86 18.50 11.53 -8.80
N CYS A 87 18.60 10.46 -7.99
CA CYS A 87 19.83 9.70 -7.85
C CYS A 87 19.71 8.31 -8.50
N PRO A 88 20.33 8.09 -9.68
CA PRO A 88 20.35 6.78 -10.34
C PRO A 88 20.95 5.67 -9.48
N TYR A 89 22.01 5.96 -8.73
CA TYR A 89 22.67 4.98 -7.84
C TYR A 89 21.71 4.45 -6.78
N LEU A 90 20.93 5.32 -6.13
CA LEU A 90 19.92 4.88 -5.16
C LEU A 90 18.84 3.99 -5.82
N ARG A 91 18.49 4.28 -7.09
CA ARG A 91 17.56 3.39 -7.81
C ARG A 91 18.17 2.03 -8.11
N THR A 92 19.45 1.97 -8.44
CA THR A 92 20.15 0.70 -8.67
C THR A 92 20.17 -0.13 -7.39
N TYR A 93 20.59 0.45 -6.26
CA TYR A 93 20.56 -0.25 -4.96
C TYR A 93 19.14 -0.71 -4.59
N LEU A 94 18.15 0.15 -4.75
CA LEU A 94 16.75 -0.22 -4.48
C LEU A 94 16.28 -1.36 -5.40
N THR A 95 16.72 -1.36 -6.65
CA THR A 95 16.39 -2.43 -7.61
C THR A 95 16.95 -3.76 -7.13
N GLU A 96 18.23 -3.82 -6.78
CA GLU A 96 18.85 -5.06 -6.29
C GLU A 96 18.18 -5.54 -5.00
N LEU A 97 17.89 -4.64 -4.06
CA LEU A 97 17.20 -4.97 -2.83
C LEU A 97 15.80 -5.53 -3.08
N ILE A 98 15.02 -4.90 -3.96
CA ILE A 98 13.68 -5.39 -4.34
C ILE A 98 13.78 -6.76 -5.01
N ARG A 99 14.77 -6.99 -5.87
CA ARG A 99 14.98 -8.28 -6.53
C ARG A 99 15.33 -9.38 -5.51
N CYS A 100 16.20 -9.08 -4.55
CA CYS A 100 16.51 -10.00 -3.45
C CYS A 100 15.25 -10.37 -2.65
N VAL A 101 14.44 -9.37 -2.28
CA VAL A 101 13.16 -9.60 -1.56
C VAL A 101 12.20 -10.43 -2.41
N TRP A 102 12.11 -10.14 -3.71
CA TRP A 102 11.21 -10.85 -4.63
C TRP A 102 11.56 -12.34 -4.73
N LEU A 103 12.84 -12.64 -4.89
CA LEU A 103 13.34 -14.02 -5.06
C LEU A 103 13.32 -14.81 -3.75
N SER A 104 13.62 -14.16 -2.62
CA SER A 104 13.67 -14.82 -1.31
C SER A 104 12.33 -14.90 -0.59
N GLY A 105 11.37 -14.04 -0.94
CA GLY A 105 10.13 -13.85 -0.19
C GLY A 105 10.31 -13.16 1.17
N ASN A 106 11.54 -12.81 1.55
CA ASN A 106 11.86 -12.25 2.86
C ASN A 106 11.84 -10.72 2.82
N VAL A 107 10.75 -10.12 3.27
CA VAL A 107 10.62 -8.66 3.39
C VAL A 107 11.33 -8.19 4.65
N PRO A 108 12.27 -7.20 4.57
CA PRO A 108 12.94 -6.63 5.73
C PRO A 108 11.98 -6.18 6.83
N SER A 109 12.35 -6.37 8.09
CA SER A 109 11.53 -5.99 9.24
C SER A 109 11.23 -4.49 9.28
N GLU A 110 12.21 -3.67 8.87
CA GLU A 110 12.10 -2.21 8.79
C GLU A 110 11.02 -1.77 7.80
N TRP A 111 10.85 -2.51 6.70
CA TRP A 111 9.79 -2.21 5.73
C TRP A 111 8.39 -2.53 6.25
N LYS A 112 8.29 -3.50 7.18
CA LYS A 112 7.01 -3.89 7.81
C LYS A 112 6.54 -2.88 8.86
N ARG A 113 7.39 -1.90 9.23
CA ARG A 113 7.04 -0.84 10.15
C ARG A 113 6.45 0.34 9.40
N ALA A 114 5.38 0.90 9.93
CA ALA A 114 4.72 2.06 9.35
C ALA A 114 4.29 3.03 10.46
N CYS A 115 4.13 4.29 10.11
CA CYS A 115 3.62 5.31 11.01
C CYS A 115 2.19 5.67 10.60
N THR A 116 1.25 5.61 11.54
CA THR A 116 -0.12 6.03 11.28
C THR A 116 -0.37 7.41 11.85
N ILE A 117 -0.80 8.34 10.99
CA ILE A 117 -1.25 9.68 11.36
C ILE A 117 -2.77 9.76 11.30
N LEU A 118 -3.34 10.63 12.11
CA LEU A 118 -4.79 10.83 12.17
C LEU A 118 -5.17 12.12 11.46
N ILE A 119 -6.10 12.03 10.52
CA ILE A 119 -6.68 13.19 9.83
C ILE A 119 -8.11 13.37 10.28
N HIS A 120 -8.43 14.54 10.86
CA HIS A 120 -9.79 14.86 11.28
C HIS A 120 -10.74 14.91 10.07
N LYS A 121 -11.90 14.27 10.20
CA LYS A 121 -12.96 14.29 9.18
C LYS A 121 -13.92 15.47 9.43
N LYS A 122 -14.62 15.39 10.56
CA LYS A 122 -15.62 16.35 11.08
C LYS A 122 -16.07 15.87 12.46
N GLY A 123 -16.75 16.74 13.21
CA GLY A 123 -17.33 16.37 14.50
C GLY A 123 -16.38 16.64 15.67
N ASN A 124 -16.65 16.02 16.81
CA ASN A 124 -15.93 16.26 18.05
C ASN A 124 -14.51 15.66 17.98
N THR A 125 -13.50 16.44 18.36
CA THR A 125 -12.09 16.06 18.40
C THR A 125 -11.73 15.09 19.52
N ASN A 126 -12.64 14.88 20.48
CA ASN A 126 -12.48 13.90 21.55
C ASN A 126 -12.86 12.46 21.14
N ASP A 127 -13.49 12.30 19.95
CA ASP A 127 -13.92 11.00 19.48
C ASP A 127 -13.01 10.47 18.35
N PRO A 128 -12.27 9.38 18.57
CA PRO A 128 -11.42 8.76 17.56
C PRO A 128 -12.15 8.36 16.27
N ALA A 129 -13.45 8.09 16.32
CA ALA A 129 -14.29 7.78 15.16
C ALA A 129 -14.32 8.92 14.12
N ASN A 130 -14.10 10.15 14.56
CA ASN A 130 -14.08 11.35 13.72
C ASN A 130 -12.74 11.57 13.00
N PHE A 131 -11.82 10.64 13.12
CA PHE A 131 -10.52 10.69 12.44
C PHE A 131 -10.38 9.55 11.42
N ARG A 132 -9.56 9.82 10.38
CA ARG A 132 -9.11 8.81 9.41
C ARG A 132 -7.68 8.43 9.72
N PRO A 133 -7.38 7.16 10.03
CA PRO A 133 -6.01 6.71 10.11
C PRO A 133 -5.42 6.66 8.69
N ILE A 134 -4.30 7.34 8.49
CA ILE A 134 -3.51 7.27 7.25
C ILE A 134 -2.16 6.69 7.59
N THR A 135 -1.86 5.54 7.02
CA THR A 135 -0.60 4.85 7.23
C THR A 135 0.45 5.34 6.25
N LEU A 136 1.58 5.79 6.77
CA LEU A 136 2.75 6.24 6.02
C LEU A 136 3.80 5.12 6.05
N GLU A 137 4.01 4.50 4.91
CA GLU A 137 4.99 3.44 4.71
C GLU A 137 6.30 3.99 4.13
N SER A 138 7.39 3.23 4.29
CA SER A 138 8.67 3.54 3.66
C SER A 138 8.58 3.56 2.13
N ILE A 139 9.41 4.36 1.49
CA ILE A 139 9.46 4.41 0.02
C ILE A 139 9.85 3.06 -0.61
N PRO A 140 10.85 2.32 -0.08
CA PRO A 140 11.16 1.00 -0.60
C PRO A 140 9.97 0.05 -0.60
N LEU A 141 9.19 -0.01 0.50
CA LEU A 141 8.00 -0.83 0.56
C LEU A 141 6.94 -0.39 -0.46
N LYS A 142 6.69 0.91 -0.58
CA LYS A 142 5.74 1.44 -1.58
C LYS A 142 6.12 1.08 -3.02
N VAL A 143 7.41 1.11 -3.34
CA VAL A 143 7.89 0.72 -4.68
C VAL A 143 7.72 -0.78 -4.88
N TYR A 144 8.11 -1.61 -3.90
CA TYR A 144 7.96 -3.06 -3.94
C TYR A 144 6.49 -3.47 -4.13
N THR A 145 5.60 -2.97 -3.27
CA THR A 145 4.16 -3.28 -3.33
C THR A 145 3.50 -2.76 -4.60
N SER A 146 3.99 -1.64 -5.17
CA SER A 146 3.53 -1.15 -6.47
C SER A 146 3.94 -2.05 -7.61
N CYS A 147 5.16 -2.61 -7.58
CA CYS A 147 5.59 -3.60 -8.57
C CYS A 147 4.73 -4.87 -8.46
N LEU A 148 4.53 -5.38 -7.24
CA LEU A 148 3.69 -6.55 -6.98
C LEU A 148 2.24 -6.33 -7.46
N ARG A 149 1.65 -5.18 -7.12
CA ARG A 149 0.32 -4.80 -7.60
C ARG A 149 0.25 -4.81 -9.13
N ASN A 150 1.26 -4.27 -9.82
CA ASN A 150 1.25 -4.21 -11.28
C ASN A 150 1.32 -5.61 -11.89
N THR A 151 2.12 -6.52 -11.33
CA THR A 151 2.21 -7.91 -11.78
C THR A 151 0.87 -8.65 -11.58
N ILE A 152 0.28 -8.52 -10.38
CA ILE A 152 -1.04 -9.12 -10.09
C ILE A 152 -2.11 -8.55 -11.02
N TYR A 153 -2.14 -7.22 -11.19
CA TYR A 153 -3.13 -6.57 -12.06
C TYR A 153 -2.98 -7.03 -13.51
N SER A 154 -1.75 -7.10 -14.04
CA SER A 154 -1.51 -7.60 -15.39
C SER A 154 -2.01 -9.02 -15.58
N PHE A 155 -1.76 -9.90 -14.61
CA PHE A 155 -2.26 -11.28 -14.64
C PHE A 155 -3.79 -11.33 -14.66
N LEU A 156 -4.43 -10.61 -13.75
CA LEU A 156 -5.90 -10.59 -13.65
C LEU A 156 -6.54 -10.00 -14.91
N ALA A 157 -5.98 -8.92 -15.44
CA ALA A 157 -6.48 -8.27 -16.66
C ALA A 157 -6.28 -9.14 -17.91
N SER A 158 -5.11 -9.81 -18.04
CA SER A 158 -4.82 -10.68 -19.19
C SER A 158 -5.67 -11.96 -19.22
N ASN A 159 -6.25 -12.32 -18.09
CA ASN A 159 -7.12 -13.49 -17.96
C ASN A 159 -8.62 -13.13 -17.90
N ASP A 160 -8.96 -11.85 -18.09
CA ASP A 160 -10.35 -11.36 -18.00
C ASP A 160 -10.99 -11.60 -16.61
N PHE A 161 -10.17 -11.69 -15.54
CA PHE A 161 -10.67 -11.93 -14.18
C PHE A 161 -11.15 -10.67 -13.47
N ILE A 162 -11.02 -9.49 -14.10
CA ILE A 162 -11.51 -8.22 -13.57
C ILE A 162 -12.73 -7.77 -14.35
N GLU A 163 -13.89 -7.75 -13.71
CA GLU A 163 -15.09 -7.14 -14.26
C GLU A 163 -15.02 -5.62 -14.10
N GLN A 164 -14.60 -4.92 -15.13
CA GLN A 164 -14.42 -3.45 -15.14
C GLN A 164 -15.70 -2.68 -14.82
N ASN A 165 -16.86 -3.25 -15.09
CA ASN A 165 -18.15 -2.63 -14.79
C ASN A 165 -18.47 -2.60 -13.28
N ILE A 166 -17.93 -3.55 -12.53
CA ILE A 166 -18.16 -3.73 -11.09
C ILE A 166 -16.99 -3.17 -10.30
N GLN A 167 -15.75 -3.51 -10.66
CA GLN A 167 -14.53 -3.11 -9.96
C GLN A 167 -14.05 -1.75 -10.47
N LYS A 168 -14.49 -0.68 -9.80
CA LYS A 168 -14.06 0.70 -10.12
C LYS A 168 -12.92 1.21 -9.26
N GLY A 169 -12.82 0.73 -8.02
CA GLY A 169 -11.74 1.13 -7.10
C GLY A 169 -10.39 0.55 -7.52
N PHE A 170 -9.35 1.37 -7.52
CA PHE A 170 -7.96 1.02 -7.85
C PHE A 170 -7.72 0.51 -9.28
N THR A 171 -8.71 0.61 -10.17
CA THR A 171 -8.56 0.30 -11.59
C THR A 171 -7.94 1.50 -12.30
N PRO A 172 -6.84 1.32 -13.07
CA PRO A 172 -6.25 2.41 -13.82
C PRO A 172 -7.26 3.05 -14.77
N ASN A 173 -7.24 4.39 -14.86
CA ASN A 173 -8.09 5.20 -15.74
C ASN A 173 -9.61 5.20 -15.43
N LEU A 174 -10.06 4.66 -14.29
CA LEU A 174 -11.47 4.67 -13.89
C LEU A 174 -11.73 5.50 -12.60
N SER A 175 -10.75 6.29 -12.14
CA SER A 175 -10.87 7.19 -10.97
C SER A 175 -10.95 8.64 -11.38
#